data_89e8a24d9238eb5e97a41356917bdef3
#
_entry.id   89e8a24d9238eb5e97a41356917bdef3
#
_cell.length_a   1.000
_cell.length_b   1.000
_cell.length_c   1.000
_cell.angle_alpha   90.00
_cell.angle_beta   90.00
_cell.angle_gamma   90.00
#
_symmetry.space_group_name_H-M   'P 1'
#
loop_
_entity.id
_entity.type
_entity.pdbx_description
1 polymer ?
#
loop_
_entity_poly.entity_id
_entity_poly.type
_entity_poly.pdbx_seq_one_letter_code
_entity_poly.pdbx_strand_id
1 'polypeptide(L)'
;MNQLFTLGSAIMLLATPFLNAQDSRTVTEPRLPPACATLDAHLGMVGHSLAESDETKLDTARIQQAIDTCGKGRGVVLNAHGPDNAFLSGPLELREGVTLIVDKGVTLFASRDAAIYEKSTGSCGLVNDLGNGCKPLVSAQHVSGAAVMGDGTIDGRGGEKILGKDITWWDLAERARAGGRQQVPRLIVTDSADDFTIYRITLKNSPNFHVVYNHGDGFTVWGLKIDTPKRGARNTDGVDPGSGSKNITITHSYIRAGDDNVAIKGGPGGVTNMTVSHNHFYWGHGMSIGSETNGGVSKIRVFDLSLDGPDNGIRIKSNGSRGGLVHDVVYDDVCVRDSPNPITMDTGYTAAGTVEGNSPPTMRDITLHNVRLSGGGKVSFNGYATDYRIGATLDNVLLTDSASYTYAIHHADLVLGPGPVNLRLDGGVDSKVQGKPGEGAPASCADKFVPFPEG
;
A
#
# COMPACT_ATOMS: atom_id res chain seq x y z
N MET A 1 21.37 34.59 60.05
CA MET A 1 20.97 33.20 59.67
C MET A 1 19.95 33.31 58.53
N ASN A 2 20.45 33.40 57.30
CA ASN A 2 19.60 33.47 56.10
C ASN A 2 19.59 32.10 55.44
N GLN A 3 18.45 31.44 55.35
CA GLN A 3 18.24 30.24 54.57
C GLN A 3 17.82 30.63 53.15
N LEU A 4 18.63 30.34 52.18
CA LEU A 4 18.29 30.35 50.76
C LEU A 4 17.51 29.07 50.42
N PHE A 5 16.26 29.22 49.97
CA PHE A 5 15.50 28.16 49.33
C PHE A 5 15.83 28.16 47.81
N THR A 6 16.51 27.13 47.36
CA THR A 6 16.69 26.87 45.94
C THR A 6 15.45 26.12 45.42
N LEU A 7 14.64 26.80 44.58
CA LEU A 7 13.61 26.12 43.74
C LEU A 7 14.30 25.35 42.64
N GLY A 8 14.28 24.03 42.73
CA GLY A 8 14.64 23.14 41.62
C GLY A 8 13.49 23.08 40.64
N SER A 9 13.66 23.66 39.44
CA SER A 9 12.73 23.46 38.33
C SER A 9 12.92 22.05 37.80
N ALA A 10 11.97 21.16 38.05
CA ALA A 10 11.86 19.88 37.37
C ALA A 10 11.40 20.13 35.93
N ILE A 11 12.31 20.03 34.99
CA ILE A 11 11.97 19.93 33.55
C ILE A 11 11.35 18.56 33.35
N MET A 12 10.02 18.50 33.26
CA MET A 12 9.30 17.32 32.79
C MET A 12 9.56 17.22 31.28
N LEU A 13 10.49 16.35 30.88
CA LEU A 13 10.59 15.90 29.50
C LEU A 13 9.29 15.15 29.17
N LEU A 14 8.38 15.83 28.51
CA LEU A 14 7.27 15.20 27.80
C LEU A 14 7.90 14.34 26.69
N ALA A 15 8.09 13.06 26.98
CA ALA A 15 8.41 12.07 25.96
C ALA A 15 7.29 12.10 24.93
N THR A 16 7.60 12.55 23.72
CA THR A 16 6.65 12.59 22.62
C THR A 16 6.22 11.14 22.33
N PRO A 17 4.91 10.83 22.31
CA PRO A 17 4.39 9.47 22.10
C PRO A 17 4.71 8.90 20.70
N PHE A 18 5.37 9.70 19.87
CA PHE A 18 5.65 9.41 18.47
C PHE A 18 6.86 8.49 18.22
N LEU A 19 7.69 8.24 19.22
CA LEU A 19 8.97 7.52 19.03
C LEU A 19 8.85 5.99 18.94
N ASN A 20 7.71 5.41 19.30
CA ASN A 20 7.54 3.95 19.38
C ASN A 20 6.71 3.35 18.23
N ALA A 21 5.98 4.16 17.48
CA ALA A 21 5.14 3.70 16.37
C ALA A 21 5.89 3.93 15.05
N GLN A 22 6.74 2.98 14.63
CA GLN A 22 7.49 3.05 13.37
C GLN A 22 8.29 1.76 13.13
N ASP A 23 8.85 1.64 11.92
CA ASP A 23 9.88 0.64 11.63
C ASP A 23 11.03 0.76 12.65
N SER A 24 11.46 -0.35 13.22
CA SER A 24 12.52 -0.37 14.21
C SER A 24 13.92 -0.29 13.61
N ARG A 25 14.04 -0.43 12.27
CA ARG A 25 15.32 -0.35 11.56
C ARG A 25 15.65 1.12 11.23
N THR A 26 16.94 1.37 11.04
CA THR A 26 17.41 2.60 10.38
C THR A 26 17.49 2.34 8.87
N VAL A 27 16.49 2.81 8.12
CA VAL A 27 16.41 2.60 6.68
C VAL A 27 17.05 3.77 5.95
N THR A 28 17.96 3.48 5.04
CA THR A 28 18.61 4.44 4.15
C THR A 28 18.32 4.11 2.69
N GLU A 29 18.53 5.07 1.80
CA GLU A 29 18.31 4.84 0.36
C GLU A 29 19.12 3.62 -0.12
N PRO A 30 18.43 2.62 -0.74
CA PRO A 30 19.11 1.44 -1.25
C PRO A 30 20.10 1.76 -2.39
N ARG A 31 21.00 0.82 -2.65
CA ARG A 31 21.94 0.91 -3.78
C ARG A 31 21.81 -0.32 -4.66
N LEU A 32 21.95 -0.12 -5.97
CA LEU A 32 22.00 -1.24 -6.91
C LEU A 32 23.24 -2.10 -6.62
N PRO A 33 23.07 -3.43 -6.47
CA PRO A 33 24.19 -4.33 -6.28
C PRO A 33 24.98 -4.52 -7.59
N PRO A 34 26.22 -5.02 -7.54
CA PRO A 34 26.97 -5.36 -8.75
C PRO A 34 26.27 -6.45 -9.54
N ALA A 35 26.31 -6.35 -10.87
CA ALA A 35 25.71 -7.33 -11.74
C ALA A 35 26.42 -8.69 -11.69
N CYS A 36 25.67 -9.79 -11.63
CA CYS A 36 26.19 -11.15 -11.87
C CYS A 36 25.99 -11.56 -13.33
N ALA A 37 24.92 -11.06 -13.95
CA ALA A 37 24.62 -11.27 -15.37
C ALA A 37 23.92 -10.01 -15.91
N THR A 38 24.15 -9.72 -17.18
CA THR A 38 23.41 -8.72 -17.95
C THR A 38 22.78 -9.44 -19.13
N LEU A 39 21.46 -9.34 -19.24
CA LEU A 39 20.68 -9.93 -20.31
C LEU A 39 20.22 -8.81 -21.24
N ASP A 40 20.58 -8.91 -22.51
CA ASP A 40 20.13 -7.98 -23.52
C ASP A 40 18.69 -8.30 -23.97
N ALA A 41 17.90 -7.26 -24.20
CA ALA A 41 16.56 -7.39 -24.76
C ALA A 41 16.61 -7.95 -26.18
N HIS A 42 15.61 -8.75 -26.55
CA HIS A 42 15.44 -9.31 -27.90
C HIS A 42 14.12 -8.87 -28.54
N LEU A 43 13.35 -8.04 -27.83
CA LEU A 43 12.04 -7.54 -28.26
C LEU A 43 12.05 -6.02 -28.21
N GLY A 44 11.41 -5.41 -29.20
CA GLY A 44 11.20 -3.98 -29.27
C GLY A 44 9.76 -3.61 -28.94
N MET A 45 9.56 -2.49 -28.24
CA MET A 45 8.21 -1.94 -28.01
C MET A 45 7.74 -1.20 -29.26
N VAL A 46 6.44 -1.33 -29.54
CA VAL A 46 5.71 -0.47 -30.47
C VAL A 46 4.81 0.46 -29.64
N GLY A 47 5.20 1.71 -29.50
CA GLY A 47 4.62 2.59 -28.49
C GLY A 47 4.94 2.10 -27.08
N HIS A 48 3.94 1.65 -26.35
CA HIS A 48 4.08 1.12 -24.97
C HIS A 48 3.66 -0.36 -24.86
N SER A 49 3.58 -1.10 -25.97
CA SER A 49 3.09 -2.47 -26.01
C SER A 49 4.01 -3.36 -26.82
N LEU A 50 3.86 -4.66 -26.67
CA LEU A 50 4.49 -5.66 -27.54
C LEU A 50 3.63 -5.92 -28.78
N ALA A 51 4.28 -6.32 -29.88
CA ALA A 51 3.59 -6.82 -31.05
C ALA A 51 2.96 -8.20 -30.75
N GLU A 52 1.75 -8.48 -31.30
CA GLU A 52 1.09 -9.78 -31.12
C GLU A 52 1.95 -10.97 -31.56
N SER A 53 2.80 -10.79 -32.57
CA SER A 53 3.77 -11.80 -33.04
C SER A 53 4.84 -12.17 -32.01
N ASP A 54 5.02 -11.37 -30.98
CA ASP A 54 6.05 -11.55 -29.97
C ASP A 54 5.55 -12.26 -28.71
N GLU A 55 4.23 -12.49 -28.60
CA GLU A 55 3.60 -13.10 -27.42
C GLU A 55 4.08 -14.54 -27.10
N THR A 56 4.71 -15.20 -28.04
CA THR A 56 5.28 -16.55 -27.83
C THR A 56 6.78 -16.54 -27.54
N LYS A 57 7.43 -15.36 -27.59
CA LYS A 57 8.89 -15.23 -27.43
C LYS A 57 9.24 -14.97 -25.96
N LEU A 58 9.02 -15.95 -25.10
CA LEU A 58 9.23 -15.82 -23.66
C LEU A 58 10.71 -15.82 -23.27
N ASP A 59 11.13 -14.85 -22.49
CA ASP A 59 12.43 -14.76 -21.85
C ASP A 59 12.51 -15.47 -20.49
N THR A 60 11.41 -16.06 -20.02
CA THR A 60 11.28 -16.63 -18.68
C THR A 60 12.43 -17.57 -18.33
N ALA A 61 12.75 -18.51 -19.21
CA ALA A 61 13.77 -19.52 -18.94
C ALA A 61 15.18 -18.90 -18.79
N ARG A 62 15.55 -17.94 -19.65
CA ARG A 62 16.89 -17.32 -19.58
C ARG A 62 17.02 -16.36 -18.40
N ILE A 63 15.93 -15.64 -18.04
CA ILE A 63 15.92 -14.77 -16.85
C ILE A 63 16.01 -15.64 -15.61
N GLN A 64 15.20 -16.70 -15.51
CA GLN A 64 15.23 -17.59 -14.35
C GLN A 64 16.59 -18.29 -14.20
N GLN A 65 17.18 -18.75 -15.29
CA GLN A 65 18.52 -19.35 -15.25
C GLN A 65 19.57 -18.36 -14.73
N ALA A 66 19.51 -17.09 -15.15
CA ALA A 66 20.42 -16.06 -14.65
C ALA A 66 20.21 -15.80 -13.15
N ILE A 67 18.96 -15.78 -12.68
CA ILE A 67 18.63 -15.66 -11.26
C ILE A 67 19.16 -16.87 -10.47
N ASP A 68 18.93 -18.10 -10.97
CA ASP A 68 19.33 -19.34 -10.30
C ASP A 68 20.85 -19.49 -10.16
N THR A 69 21.62 -18.90 -11.06
CA THR A 69 23.10 -18.97 -11.07
C THR A 69 23.75 -17.73 -10.45
N CYS A 70 22.97 -16.71 -10.10
CA CYS A 70 23.48 -15.47 -9.49
C CYS A 70 23.89 -15.69 -8.03
N GLY A 71 25.01 -15.14 -7.64
CA GLY A 71 25.45 -15.18 -6.25
C GLY A 71 24.74 -14.13 -5.38
N LYS A 72 24.63 -14.40 -4.08
CA LYS A 72 24.07 -13.46 -3.09
C LYS A 72 24.76 -12.09 -3.14
N GLY A 73 23.98 -11.03 -2.93
CA GLY A 73 24.45 -9.65 -2.95
C GLY A 73 24.73 -9.13 -4.36
N ARG A 74 24.25 -9.81 -5.39
CA ARG A 74 24.42 -9.42 -6.79
C ARG A 74 23.06 -9.36 -7.53
N GLY A 75 23.07 -8.80 -8.76
CA GLY A 75 21.84 -8.60 -9.52
C GLY A 75 21.92 -9.13 -10.94
N VAL A 76 20.78 -9.60 -11.45
CA VAL A 76 20.53 -9.89 -12.86
C VAL A 76 19.96 -8.63 -13.49
N VAL A 77 20.65 -8.07 -14.46
CA VAL A 77 20.26 -6.82 -15.13
C VAL A 77 19.56 -7.16 -16.46
N LEU A 78 18.35 -6.64 -16.63
CA LEU A 78 17.65 -6.62 -17.92
C LEU A 78 17.98 -5.30 -18.61
N ASN A 79 18.69 -5.36 -19.73
CA ASN A 79 19.28 -4.22 -20.43
C ASN A 79 18.71 -4.06 -21.84
N ALA A 80 18.61 -2.83 -22.32
CA ALA A 80 18.25 -2.56 -23.71
C ALA A 80 19.42 -2.89 -24.66
N HIS A 81 19.10 -3.32 -25.86
CA HIS A 81 20.10 -3.62 -26.92
C HIS A 81 19.68 -3.02 -28.27
N GLY A 82 20.31 -1.94 -28.64
CA GLY A 82 19.92 -1.22 -29.85
C GLY A 82 18.47 -0.72 -29.77
N PRO A 83 17.60 -1.11 -30.71
CA PRO A 83 16.16 -0.76 -30.67
C PRO A 83 15.35 -1.64 -29.72
N ASP A 84 15.92 -2.78 -29.28
CA ASP A 84 15.22 -3.74 -28.43
C ASP A 84 15.32 -3.31 -26.97
N ASN A 85 14.17 -3.18 -26.33
CA ASN A 85 14.04 -2.65 -24.98
C ASN A 85 12.93 -3.32 -24.16
N ALA A 86 12.52 -4.50 -24.60
CA ALA A 86 11.44 -5.25 -23.96
C ALA A 86 11.84 -6.71 -23.71
N PHE A 87 11.29 -7.22 -22.59
CA PHE A 87 11.33 -8.64 -22.23
C PHE A 87 9.90 -9.11 -22.01
N LEU A 88 9.60 -10.35 -22.37
CA LEU A 88 8.31 -11.00 -22.09
C LEU A 88 8.53 -12.20 -21.18
N SER A 89 7.87 -12.22 -20.02
CA SER A 89 8.07 -13.32 -19.08
C SER A 89 6.77 -13.83 -18.46
N GLY A 90 6.78 -15.11 -18.16
CA GLY A 90 5.92 -15.75 -17.15
C GLY A 90 6.52 -15.64 -15.76
N PRO A 91 6.06 -16.49 -14.82
CA PRO A 91 6.50 -16.46 -13.41
C PRO A 91 8.02 -16.58 -13.24
N LEU A 92 8.57 -15.71 -12.41
CA LEU A 92 9.98 -15.69 -11.99
C LEU A 92 10.04 -15.87 -10.47
N GLU A 93 11.02 -16.60 -9.99
CA GLU A 93 11.27 -16.83 -8.56
C GLU A 93 12.65 -16.31 -8.18
N LEU A 94 12.68 -15.31 -7.29
CA LEU A 94 13.93 -14.75 -6.79
C LEU A 94 14.60 -15.70 -5.80
N ARG A 95 15.93 -15.71 -5.82
CA ARG A 95 16.77 -16.49 -4.90
C ARG A 95 17.32 -15.59 -3.79
N GLU A 96 17.78 -16.23 -2.74
CA GLU A 96 18.34 -15.54 -1.56
C GLU A 96 19.45 -14.57 -1.93
N GLY A 97 19.28 -13.29 -1.56
CA GLY A 97 20.24 -12.23 -1.82
C GLY A 97 20.37 -11.82 -3.29
N VAL A 98 19.48 -12.27 -4.17
CA VAL A 98 19.53 -11.94 -5.60
C VAL A 98 18.56 -10.81 -5.93
N THR A 99 19.04 -9.84 -6.70
CA THR A 99 18.27 -8.71 -7.19
C THR A 99 17.92 -8.86 -8.65
N LEU A 100 16.63 -8.71 -9.01
CA LEU A 100 16.20 -8.46 -10.38
C LEU A 100 16.28 -6.96 -10.65
N ILE A 101 17.11 -6.56 -11.61
CA ILE A 101 17.29 -5.15 -11.98
C ILE A 101 16.72 -4.95 -13.38
N VAL A 102 15.71 -4.06 -13.50
CA VAL A 102 15.19 -3.62 -14.80
C VAL A 102 15.77 -2.25 -15.09
N ASP A 103 16.61 -2.15 -16.10
CA ASP A 103 17.34 -0.93 -16.39
C ASP A 103 16.44 0.16 -17.00
N LYS A 104 16.91 1.39 -16.97
CA LYS A 104 16.16 2.55 -17.48
C LYS A 104 15.79 2.36 -18.96
N GLY A 105 14.53 2.63 -19.28
CA GLY A 105 13.98 2.50 -20.63
C GLY A 105 13.64 1.07 -21.05
N VAL A 106 13.87 0.08 -20.18
CA VAL A 106 13.49 -1.32 -20.39
C VAL A 106 12.14 -1.60 -19.73
N THR A 107 11.31 -2.39 -20.41
CA THR A 107 10.07 -2.91 -19.86
C THR A 107 10.07 -4.44 -19.84
N LEU A 108 9.83 -5.00 -18.65
CA LEU A 108 9.50 -6.42 -18.47
C LEU A 108 7.99 -6.57 -18.52
N PHE A 109 7.46 -7.14 -19.58
CA PHE A 109 6.06 -7.44 -19.76
C PHE A 109 5.68 -8.79 -19.16
N ALA A 110 4.58 -8.84 -18.43
CA ALA A 110 3.94 -10.09 -18.04
C ALA A 110 3.28 -10.75 -19.26
N SER A 111 3.45 -12.05 -19.43
CA SER A 111 2.72 -12.77 -20.46
C SER A 111 1.21 -12.72 -20.22
N ARG A 112 0.44 -12.66 -21.31
CA ARG A 112 -1.03 -12.76 -21.29
C ARG A 112 -1.55 -14.20 -21.33
N ASP A 113 -0.67 -15.20 -21.41
CA ASP A 113 -1.05 -16.61 -21.39
C ASP A 113 -1.37 -17.05 -19.96
N ALA A 114 -2.65 -17.32 -19.67
CA ALA A 114 -3.10 -17.74 -18.37
C ALA A 114 -2.51 -19.11 -17.95
N ALA A 115 -2.23 -20.00 -18.90
CA ALA A 115 -1.76 -21.35 -18.62
C ALA A 115 -0.40 -21.37 -17.91
N ILE A 116 0.49 -20.43 -18.23
CA ILE A 116 1.84 -20.39 -17.61
C ILE A 116 1.81 -19.96 -16.14
N TYR A 117 0.72 -19.30 -15.69
CA TYR A 117 0.55 -18.88 -14.30
C TYR A 117 -0.18 -19.93 -13.44
N GLU A 118 -0.70 -20.97 -14.02
CA GLU A 118 -1.47 -21.97 -13.29
C GLU A 118 -0.67 -22.65 -12.17
N LYS A 119 -1.28 -22.77 -10.99
CA LYS A 119 -0.78 -23.60 -9.89
C LYS A 119 -1.19 -25.07 -10.06
N SER A 120 -2.31 -25.29 -10.70
CA SER A 120 -2.83 -26.58 -11.15
C SER A 120 -3.62 -26.35 -12.42
N THR A 121 -3.72 -27.35 -13.26
CA THR A 121 -4.38 -27.27 -14.57
C THR A 121 -5.75 -26.61 -14.49
N GLY A 122 -5.98 -25.57 -15.28
CA GLY A 122 -7.22 -24.81 -15.34
C GLY A 122 -7.50 -23.92 -14.12
N SER A 123 -6.48 -23.59 -13.30
CA SER A 123 -6.71 -22.80 -12.08
C SER A 123 -6.59 -21.28 -12.28
N CYS A 124 -6.14 -20.77 -13.44
CA CYS A 124 -5.88 -19.36 -13.68
C CYS A 124 -6.68 -18.80 -14.88
N GLY A 125 -6.99 -17.52 -14.87
CA GLY A 125 -7.73 -16.86 -15.96
C GLY A 125 -9.24 -17.12 -15.94
N LEU A 126 -9.83 -17.27 -14.76
CA LEU A 126 -11.28 -17.53 -14.56
C LEU A 126 -11.81 -16.96 -13.24
N VAL A 127 -13.08 -17.08 -13.00
CA VAL A 127 -13.74 -16.80 -11.71
C VAL A 127 -14.25 -18.10 -11.12
N ASN A 128 -13.92 -18.38 -9.85
CA ASN A 128 -14.43 -19.52 -9.08
C ASN A 128 -14.42 -19.17 -7.57
N ASP A 129 -14.79 -20.13 -6.70
CA ASP A 129 -14.85 -19.92 -5.25
C ASP A 129 -13.52 -20.18 -4.52
N LEU A 130 -12.50 -20.72 -5.19
CA LEU A 130 -11.29 -21.23 -4.55
C LEU A 130 -10.30 -20.10 -4.18
N GLY A 131 -9.96 -19.21 -5.05
CA GLY A 131 -8.93 -18.18 -4.84
C GLY A 131 -7.49 -18.69 -4.98
N ASN A 132 -6.57 -17.76 -5.30
CA ASN A 132 -5.12 -18.02 -5.43
C ASN A 132 -4.72 -19.10 -6.43
N GLY A 133 -5.46 -19.26 -7.53
CA GLY A 133 -5.18 -20.24 -8.59
C GLY A 133 -3.99 -19.90 -9.48
N CYS A 134 -3.47 -18.68 -9.42
CA CYS A 134 -2.36 -18.21 -10.27
C CYS A 134 -1.09 -18.00 -9.46
N LYS A 135 0.06 -18.30 -10.08
CA LYS A 135 1.38 -17.84 -9.64
C LYS A 135 1.50 -16.33 -9.90
N PRO A 136 2.25 -15.56 -9.09
CA PRO A 136 2.60 -14.19 -9.43
C PRO A 136 3.63 -14.12 -10.57
N LEU A 137 3.81 -12.92 -11.14
CA LEU A 137 4.89 -12.71 -12.11
C LEU A 137 6.27 -12.82 -11.46
N VAL A 138 6.45 -12.16 -10.31
CA VAL A 138 7.68 -12.26 -9.51
C VAL A 138 7.33 -12.75 -8.12
N SER A 139 8.04 -13.75 -7.65
CA SER A 139 7.90 -14.27 -6.28
C SER A 139 9.24 -14.32 -5.55
N ALA A 140 9.18 -14.16 -4.22
CA ALA A 140 10.28 -14.42 -3.30
C ALA A 140 9.70 -15.16 -2.08
N GLN A 141 10.13 -16.41 -1.87
CA GLN A 141 9.58 -17.26 -0.83
C GLN A 141 10.70 -17.87 0.01
N HIS A 142 10.62 -17.73 1.35
CA HIS A 142 11.60 -18.27 2.29
C HIS A 142 13.06 -17.88 1.95
N VAL A 143 13.27 -16.61 1.59
CA VAL A 143 14.59 -16.06 1.22
C VAL A 143 14.84 -14.75 1.97
N SER A 144 16.10 -14.37 2.10
CA SER A 144 16.50 -13.10 2.70
C SER A 144 17.30 -12.25 1.71
N GLY A 145 17.14 -10.92 1.77
CA GLY A 145 17.92 -9.96 1.00
C GLY A 145 17.64 -9.98 -0.52
N ALA A 146 16.54 -10.58 -0.95
CA ALA A 146 16.12 -10.51 -2.35
C ALA A 146 15.53 -9.14 -2.68
N ALA A 147 15.58 -8.72 -3.96
CA ALA A 147 15.11 -7.40 -4.33
C ALA A 147 14.62 -7.31 -5.78
N VAL A 148 13.77 -6.30 -6.04
CA VAL A 148 13.41 -5.82 -7.39
C VAL A 148 13.79 -4.35 -7.46
N MET A 149 14.68 -3.99 -8.37
CA MET A 149 15.26 -2.65 -8.43
C MET A 149 15.42 -2.14 -9.87
N GLY A 150 15.72 -0.86 -10.00
CA GLY A 150 16.09 -0.22 -11.28
C GLY A 150 15.15 0.92 -11.64
N ASP A 151 15.45 1.58 -12.75
CA ASP A 151 14.66 2.71 -13.27
C ASP A 151 13.76 2.31 -14.45
N GLY A 152 13.64 1.01 -14.72
CA GLY A 152 12.77 0.46 -15.75
C GLY A 152 11.34 0.23 -15.29
N THR A 153 10.62 -0.55 -16.09
CA THR A 153 9.19 -0.82 -15.86
C THR A 153 8.91 -2.33 -15.81
N ILE A 154 8.01 -2.74 -14.93
CA ILE A 154 7.35 -4.05 -14.98
C ILE A 154 5.87 -3.79 -15.26
N ASP A 155 5.37 -4.27 -16.41
CA ASP A 155 3.98 -4.09 -16.82
C ASP A 155 3.22 -5.41 -16.75
N GLY A 156 2.21 -5.45 -15.87
CA GLY A 156 1.36 -6.63 -15.65
C GLY A 156 0.28 -6.84 -16.69
N ARG A 157 0.03 -5.85 -17.57
CA ARG A 157 -0.90 -5.92 -18.72
C ARG A 157 -2.32 -6.31 -18.33
N GLY A 158 -2.76 -5.92 -17.14
CA GLY A 158 -4.06 -6.30 -16.56
C GLY A 158 -5.27 -5.89 -17.41
N GLY A 159 -5.16 -4.80 -18.16
CA GLY A 159 -6.18 -4.29 -19.08
C GLY A 159 -6.10 -4.86 -20.49
N GLU A 160 -5.12 -5.72 -20.80
CA GLU A 160 -5.02 -6.39 -22.09
C GLU A 160 -5.77 -7.73 -22.08
N LYS A 161 -6.22 -8.18 -23.28
CA LYS A 161 -6.94 -9.45 -23.40
C LYS A 161 -6.03 -10.63 -23.07
N ILE A 162 -6.54 -11.57 -22.30
CA ILE A 162 -5.90 -12.88 -22.06
C ILE A 162 -5.79 -13.61 -23.40
N LEU A 163 -4.65 -14.22 -23.66
CA LEU A 163 -4.43 -14.96 -24.93
C LEU A 163 -5.52 -16.03 -25.11
N GLY A 164 -6.10 -16.03 -26.33
CA GLY A 164 -7.19 -16.94 -26.67
C GLY A 164 -8.53 -16.65 -26.03
N LYS A 165 -8.69 -15.51 -25.33
CA LYS A 165 -9.95 -15.09 -24.72
C LYS A 165 -10.34 -13.68 -25.13
N ASP A 166 -11.63 -13.40 -25.18
CA ASP A 166 -12.15 -12.05 -25.47
C ASP A 166 -12.50 -11.30 -24.17
N ILE A 167 -11.61 -11.41 -23.19
CA ILE A 167 -11.72 -10.75 -21.87
C ILE A 167 -10.33 -10.38 -21.37
N THR A 168 -10.26 -9.31 -20.61
CA THR A 168 -9.05 -8.88 -19.89
C THR A 168 -8.97 -9.52 -18.49
N TRP A 169 -7.81 -9.39 -17.85
CA TRP A 169 -7.69 -9.78 -16.44
C TRP A 169 -8.61 -8.95 -15.54
N TRP A 170 -8.79 -7.64 -15.83
CA TRP A 170 -9.66 -6.77 -15.05
C TRP A 170 -11.14 -7.08 -15.25
N ASP A 171 -11.55 -7.60 -16.42
CA ASP A 171 -12.92 -8.07 -16.63
C ASP A 171 -13.27 -9.25 -15.71
N LEU A 172 -12.28 -10.09 -15.36
CA LEU A 172 -12.49 -11.16 -14.38
C LEU A 172 -12.76 -10.59 -12.99
N ALA A 173 -12.07 -9.50 -12.61
CA ALA A 173 -12.32 -8.80 -11.36
C ALA A 173 -13.74 -8.22 -11.30
N GLU A 174 -14.23 -7.67 -12.40
CA GLU A 174 -15.58 -7.14 -12.46
C GLU A 174 -16.62 -8.26 -12.45
N ARG A 175 -16.40 -9.36 -13.16
CA ARG A 175 -17.29 -10.54 -13.12
C ARG A 175 -17.40 -11.15 -11.72
N ALA A 176 -16.30 -11.16 -10.95
CA ALA A 176 -16.30 -11.67 -9.59
C ALA A 176 -17.19 -10.89 -8.62
N ARG A 177 -17.68 -9.69 -8.99
CA ARG A 177 -18.68 -8.95 -8.20
C ARG A 177 -20.03 -9.66 -8.10
N ALA A 178 -20.37 -10.43 -9.10
CA ALA A 178 -21.60 -11.22 -9.10
C ALA A 178 -21.50 -12.49 -8.24
N GLY A 179 -20.32 -12.82 -7.74
CA GLY A 179 -20.01 -13.98 -6.92
C GLY A 179 -18.72 -14.66 -7.35
N GLY A 180 -18.07 -15.36 -6.42
CA GLY A 180 -16.79 -16.02 -6.63
C GLY A 180 -15.58 -15.09 -6.44
N ARG A 181 -14.41 -15.60 -6.82
CA ARG A 181 -13.12 -14.91 -6.73
C ARG A 181 -12.40 -14.97 -8.07
N GLN A 182 -11.84 -13.85 -8.46
CA GLN A 182 -11.00 -13.77 -9.64
C GLN A 182 -9.70 -14.57 -9.45
N GLN A 183 -9.39 -15.42 -10.42
CA GLN A 183 -8.13 -16.15 -10.50
C GLN A 183 -7.24 -15.45 -11.52
N VAL A 184 -6.45 -14.50 -11.05
CA VAL A 184 -5.57 -13.67 -11.89
C VAL A 184 -4.20 -13.54 -11.20
N PRO A 185 -3.10 -13.36 -11.95
CA PRO A 185 -1.77 -13.16 -11.36
C PRO A 185 -1.72 -11.87 -10.54
N ARG A 186 -0.92 -11.88 -9.47
CA ARG A 186 -0.40 -10.67 -8.84
C ARG A 186 0.96 -10.35 -9.44
N LEU A 187 1.41 -9.11 -9.30
CA LEU A 187 2.66 -8.73 -9.95
C LEU A 187 3.87 -9.22 -9.15
N ILE A 188 4.00 -8.78 -7.89
CA ILE A 188 5.09 -9.19 -6.99
C ILE A 188 4.46 -9.75 -5.72
N VAL A 189 4.81 -10.96 -5.34
CA VAL A 189 4.37 -11.59 -4.09
C VAL A 189 5.56 -12.17 -3.34
N THR A 190 5.69 -11.74 -2.10
CA THR A 190 6.68 -12.32 -1.20
C THR A 190 5.99 -13.00 -0.02
N ASP A 191 6.58 -14.09 0.45
CA ASP A 191 6.13 -14.82 1.63
C ASP A 191 7.33 -15.33 2.40
N SER A 192 7.44 -14.96 3.67
CA SER A 192 8.62 -15.30 4.48
C SER A 192 9.92 -14.83 3.81
N ALA A 193 9.91 -13.64 3.24
CA ALA A 193 11.08 -13.02 2.62
C ALA A 193 11.57 -11.87 3.50
N ASP A 194 12.66 -12.12 4.23
CA ASP A 194 13.24 -11.11 5.10
C ASP A 194 14.12 -10.13 4.32
N ASP A 195 14.21 -8.88 4.80
CA ASP A 195 15.01 -7.81 4.18
C ASP A 195 14.74 -7.64 2.67
N PHE A 196 13.48 -7.79 2.26
CA PHE A 196 13.10 -7.61 0.86
C PHE A 196 13.10 -6.13 0.47
N THR A 197 13.61 -5.81 -0.72
CA THR A 197 13.70 -4.42 -1.17
C THR A 197 13.06 -4.21 -2.53
N ILE A 198 12.25 -3.14 -2.65
CA ILE A 198 11.79 -2.58 -3.92
C ILE A 198 12.38 -1.17 -4.03
N TYR A 199 13.12 -0.91 -5.10
CA TYR A 199 13.82 0.36 -5.26
C TYR A 199 13.71 0.95 -6.68
N ARG A 200 13.09 2.14 -6.78
CA ARG A 200 12.97 3.00 -7.96
C ARG A 200 12.19 2.44 -9.15
N ILE A 201 11.85 1.17 -9.17
CA ILE A 201 11.12 0.53 -10.26
C ILE A 201 9.75 1.18 -10.50
N THR A 202 9.28 1.15 -11.75
CA THR A 202 7.90 1.48 -12.12
C THR A 202 7.10 0.18 -12.28
N LEU A 203 5.99 0.04 -11.56
CA LEU A 203 5.04 -1.07 -11.68
C LEU A 203 3.77 -0.56 -12.36
N LYS A 204 3.34 -1.21 -13.44
CA LYS A 204 2.16 -0.81 -14.22
C LYS A 204 1.16 -1.94 -14.35
N ASN A 205 -0.11 -1.57 -14.41
CA ASN A 205 -1.21 -2.39 -14.91
C ASN A 205 -1.23 -3.83 -14.36
N SER A 206 -1.00 -3.99 -13.05
CA SER A 206 -1.10 -5.33 -12.46
C SER A 206 -2.50 -5.93 -12.69
N PRO A 207 -2.62 -7.22 -13.02
CA PRO A 207 -3.92 -7.90 -13.10
C PRO A 207 -4.70 -7.92 -11.77
N ASN A 208 -3.98 -7.87 -10.65
CA ASN A 208 -4.50 -7.79 -9.28
C ASN A 208 -3.55 -6.90 -8.46
N PHE A 209 -3.26 -7.19 -7.19
CA PHE A 209 -2.34 -6.41 -6.36
C PHE A 209 -0.95 -6.30 -6.99
N HIS A 210 -0.34 -5.10 -6.91
CA HIS A 210 1.02 -4.90 -7.43
C HIS A 210 2.07 -5.55 -6.54
N VAL A 211 2.02 -5.28 -5.23
CA VAL A 211 3.01 -5.81 -4.29
C VAL A 211 2.31 -6.37 -3.07
N VAL A 212 2.57 -7.62 -2.75
CA VAL A 212 2.12 -8.30 -1.53
C VAL A 212 3.32 -8.76 -0.73
N TYR A 213 3.38 -8.40 0.54
CA TYR A 213 4.45 -8.80 1.45
C TYR A 213 3.86 -9.46 2.69
N ASN A 214 4.10 -10.78 2.85
CA ASN A 214 3.59 -11.56 3.98
C ASN A 214 4.72 -12.24 4.76
N HIS A 215 4.52 -12.42 6.06
CA HIS A 215 5.33 -13.22 6.99
C HIS A 215 6.83 -12.87 7.01
N GLY A 216 7.21 -11.67 6.56
CA GLY A 216 8.61 -11.25 6.51
C GLY A 216 8.95 -10.21 7.57
N ASP A 217 10.23 -10.15 7.90
CA ASP A 217 10.85 -9.15 8.77
C ASP A 217 11.81 -8.29 7.96
N GLY A 218 11.49 -7.02 7.80
CA GLY A 218 12.31 -6.11 7.01
C GLY A 218 11.85 -5.95 5.57
N PHE A 219 10.97 -4.98 5.31
CA PHE A 219 10.55 -4.62 3.96
C PHE A 219 10.86 -3.16 3.69
N THR A 220 11.58 -2.90 2.62
CA THR A 220 11.93 -1.55 2.18
C THR A 220 11.37 -1.28 0.79
N VAL A 221 10.52 -0.26 0.69
CA VAL A 221 10.04 0.30 -0.58
C VAL A 221 10.52 1.75 -0.65
N TRP A 222 11.37 2.05 -1.63
CA TRP A 222 11.95 3.37 -1.79
C TRP A 222 11.87 3.85 -3.25
N GLY A 223 11.22 4.98 -3.47
CA GLY A 223 11.13 5.60 -4.80
C GLY A 223 10.31 4.80 -5.81
N LEU A 224 9.43 3.92 -5.35
CA LEU A 224 8.54 3.13 -6.20
C LEU A 224 7.56 4.04 -6.93
N LYS A 225 7.32 3.75 -8.22
CA LYS A 225 6.20 4.31 -8.95
C LYS A 225 5.17 3.21 -9.25
N ILE A 226 3.90 3.47 -8.96
CA ILE A 226 2.79 2.62 -9.41
C ILE A 226 1.88 3.44 -10.29
N ASP A 227 1.62 2.93 -11.49
CA ASP A 227 0.85 3.61 -12.51
C ASP A 227 -0.20 2.66 -13.11
N THR A 228 -1.44 2.79 -12.62
CA THR A 228 -2.59 1.99 -13.05
C THR A 228 -3.82 2.89 -13.16
N PRO A 229 -4.67 2.73 -14.17
CA PRO A 229 -5.83 3.59 -14.39
C PRO A 229 -6.77 3.66 -13.21
N LYS A 230 -7.37 4.84 -13.00
CA LYS A 230 -8.37 5.07 -11.94
C LYS A 230 -9.60 4.18 -12.07
N ARG A 231 -10.00 3.83 -13.30
CA ARG A 231 -11.24 3.09 -13.59
C ARG A 231 -10.96 1.82 -14.38
N GLY A 232 -11.78 0.80 -14.14
CA GLY A 232 -11.68 -0.49 -14.81
C GLY A 232 -10.66 -1.46 -14.19
N ALA A 233 -9.70 -0.96 -13.39
CA ALA A 233 -8.62 -1.73 -12.79
C ALA A 233 -8.93 -2.10 -11.34
N ARG A 234 -10.00 -2.86 -11.10
CA ARG A 234 -10.45 -3.25 -9.76
C ARG A 234 -9.46 -4.19 -9.07
N ASN A 235 -9.28 -4.05 -7.75
CA ASN A 235 -8.37 -4.83 -6.91
C ASN A 235 -6.91 -4.75 -7.38
N THR A 236 -6.50 -3.59 -7.84
CA THR A 236 -5.11 -3.31 -8.19
C THR A 236 -4.45 -2.46 -7.10
N ASP A 237 -4.53 -2.97 -5.86
CA ASP A 237 -3.89 -2.34 -4.71
C ASP A 237 -2.39 -2.14 -4.99
N GLY A 238 -1.83 -1.04 -4.49
CA GLY A 238 -0.43 -0.69 -4.72
C GLY A 238 0.51 -1.56 -3.90
N VAL A 239 0.60 -1.33 -2.59
CA VAL A 239 1.48 -2.10 -1.70
C VAL A 239 0.69 -2.62 -0.52
N ASP A 240 0.66 -3.94 -0.38
CA ASP A 240 -0.08 -4.68 0.65
C ASP A 240 0.85 -5.39 1.63
N PRO A 241 1.33 -4.73 2.68
CA PRO A 241 1.91 -5.44 3.82
C PRO A 241 0.84 -6.27 4.51
N GLY A 242 1.09 -7.55 4.68
CA GLY A 242 0.08 -8.51 5.13
C GLY A 242 0.53 -9.36 6.31
N SER A 243 -0.18 -10.45 6.50
CA SER A 243 -0.08 -11.38 7.63
C SER A 243 1.34 -11.61 8.14
N GLY A 244 1.57 -11.40 9.45
CA GLY A 244 2.84 -11.72 10.12
C GLY A 244 4.02 -10.84 9.74
N SER A 245 3.79 -9.70 9.07
CA SER A 245 4.87 -8.82 8.59
C SER A 245 5.24 -7.75 9.60
N LYS A 246 6.51 -7.39 9.64
CA LYS A 246 7.02 -6.35 10.55
C LYS A 246 8.25 -5.64 9.98
N ASN A 247 8.58 -4.50 10.59
CA ASN A 247 9.73 -3.66 10.22
C ASN A 247 9.67 -3.25 8.74
N ILE A 248 8.70 -2.39 8.42
CA ILE A 248 8.35 -2.03 7.06
C ILE A 248 8.53 -0.54 6.86
N THR A 249 9.22 -0.14 5.81
CA THR A 249 9.34 1.26 5.38
C THR A 249 8.89 1.41 3.93
N ILE A 250 7.90 2.28 3.68
CA ILE A 250 7.48 2.73 2.34
C ILE A 250 7.73 4.23 2.25
N THR A 251 8.65 4.63 1.37
CA THR A 251 9.07 6.03 1.32
C THR A 251 9.43 6.54 -0.07
N HIS A 252 9.34 7.85 -0.28
CA HIS A 252 9.68 8.56 -1.53
C HIS A 252 8.96 8.01 -2.78
N SER A 253 7.76 7.47 -2.60
CA SER A 253 7.03 6.75 -3.65
C SER A 253 5.87 7.56 -4.20
N TYR A 254 5.51 7.28 -5.45
CA TYR A 254 4.43 7.91 -6.20
C TYR A 254 3.44 6.84 -6.62
N ILE A 255 2.23 6.84 -6.05
CA ILE A 255 1.30 5.73 -6.24
C ILE A 255 -0.04 6.23 -6.75
N ARG A 256 -0.43 5.77 -7.94
CA ARG A 256 -1.78 5.86 -8.48
C ARG A 256 -2.26 4.46 -8.87
N ALA A 257 -3.30 3.98 -8.21
CA ALA A 257 -3.78 2.60 -8.31
C ALA A 257 -5.30 2.55 -8.53
N GLY A 258 -5.82 1.45 -8.99
CA GLY A 258 -7.27 1.26 -9.19
C GLY A 258 -7.99 0.80 -7.92
N ASP A 259 -7.28 0.60 -6.81
CA ASP A 259 -7.80 0.28 -5.46
C ASP A 259 -6.93 0.98 -4.39
N ASP A 260 -6.70 0.41 -3.21
CA ASP A 260 -5.92 1.03 -2.14
C ASP A 260 -4.48 1.37 -2.62
N ASN A 261 -3.98 2.58 -2.33
CA ASN A 261 -2.60 2.94 -2.67
C ASN A 261 -1.60 2.17 -1.78
N VAL A 262 -1.86 2.12 -0.49
CA VAL A 262 -1.24 1.20 0.47
C VAL A 262 -2.35 0.57 1.29
N ALA A 263 -2.34 -0.75 1.45
CA ALA A 263 -3.31 -1.46 2.26
C ALA A 263 -2.64 -2.39 3.27
N ILE A 264 -2.64 -2.00 4.54
CA ILE A 264 -2.11 -2.82 5.63
C ILE A 264 -3.12 -3.92 5.96
N LYS A 265 -2.84 -5.14 5.55
CA LYS A 265 -3.70 -6.31 5.73
C LYS A 265 -3.30 -7.09 6.97
N GLY A 266 -3.84 -6.70 8.14
CA GLY A 266 -3.58 -7.34 9.43
C GLY A 266 -4.22 -8.72 9.58
N GLY A 267 -3.94 -9.63 8.65
CA GLY A 267 -4.34 -11.04 8.72
C GLY A 267 -3.62 -11.80 9.85
N PRO A 268 -3.65 -13.15 9.87
CA PRO A 268 -3.02 -13.94 10.93
C PRO A 268 -1.56 -13.54 11.18
N GLY A 269 -1.20 -13.33 12.44
CA GLY A 269 0.12 -12.80 12.83
C GLY A 269 0.26 -11.29 12.81
N GLY A 270 -0.73 -10.57 12.26
CA GLY A 270 -0.80 -9.12 12.27
C GLY A 270 0.25 -8.39 11.42
N VAL A 271 0.26 -7.06 11.54
CA VAL A 271 1.31 -6.19 10.97
C VAL A 271 1.75 -5.20 12.04
N THR A 272 3.05 -5.02 12.21
CA THR A 272 3.58 -4.10 13.21
C THR A 272 4.89 -3.43 12.77
N ASN A 273 5.23 -2.32 13.44
CA ASN A 273 6.46 -1.57 13.21
C ASN A 273 6.60 -1.10 11.74
N MET A 274 5.74 -0.18 11.33
CA MET A 274 5.73 0.30 9.94
C MET A 274 5.84 1.83 9.87
N THR A 275 6.65 2.29 8.93
CA THR A 275 6.81 3.70 8.54
C THR A 275 6.34 3.90 7.10
N VAL A 276 5.46 4.87 6.88
CA VAL A 276 5.06 5.36 5.55
C VAL A 276 5.37 6.86 5.51
N SER A 277 6.33 7.28 4.68
CA SER A 277 6.80 8.67 4.74
C SER A 277 7.24 9.21 3.39
N HIS A 278 7.15 10.54 3.22
CA HIS A 278 7.61 11.23 1.99
C HIS A 278 7.00 10.64 0.72
N ASN A 279 5.69 10.30 0.76
CA ASN A 279 5.00 9.69 -0.36
C ASN A 279 3.94 10.62 -0.96
N HIS A 280 3.66 10.40 -2.24
CA HIS A 280 2.61 11.09 -2.98
C HIS A 280 1.64 10.06 -3.54
N PHE A 281 0.42 10.04 -3.01
CA PHE A 281 -0.66 9.18 -3.50
C PHE A 281 -1.62 10.04 -4.33
N TYR A 282 -2.04 9.48 -5.44
CA TYR A 282 -3.00 10.11 -6.35
C TYR A 282 -4.33 9.38 -6.26
N TRP A 283 -5.03 9.19 -7.39
CA TRP A 283 -6.23 8.37 -7.34
C TRP A 283 -5.96 6.97 -6.79
N GLY A 284 -7.01 6.36 -6.26
CA GLY A 284 -6.98 5.10 -5.53
C GLY A 284 -7.87 5.21 -4.30
N HIS A 285 -7.76 4.25 -3.40
CA HIS A 285 -8.53 4.27 -2.16
C HIS A 285 -7.70 4.71 -0.93
N GLY A 286 -6.58 5.41 -1.16
CA GLY A 286 -5.79 6.11 -0.16
C GLY A 286 -4.89 5.24 0.70
N MET A 287 -4.55 5.77 1.90
CA MET A 287 -3.76 5.09 2.91
C MET A 287 -4.68 4.26 3.79
N SER A 288 -4.74 2.95 3.52
CA SER A 288 -5.71 2.05 4.12
C SER A 288 -5.10 1.08 5.13
N ILE A 289 -5.82 0.83 6.22
CA ILE A 289 -5.64 -0.31 7.13
C ILE A 289 -6.87 -1.20 6.99
N GLY A 290 -6.67 -2.49 6.76
CA GLY A 290 -7.76 -3.48 6.63
C GLY A 290 -8.20 -3.70 5.16
N SER A 291 -9.36 -4.39 4.95
CA SER A 291 -10.34 -4.82 5.96
C SER A 291 -9.92 -6.02 6.81
N GLU A 292 -8.87 -6.75 6.42
CA GLU A 292 -8.31 -7.81 7.24
C GLU A 292 -7.60 -7.18 8.43
N THR A 293 -8.11 -7.41 9.66
CA THR A 293 -7.56 -6.90 10.91
C THR A 293 -7.51 -7.95 12.02
N ASN A 294 -7.89 -9.18 11.72
CA ASN A 294 -8.04 -10.27 12.68
C ASN A 294 -6.75 -10.68 13.41
N GLY A 295 -5.58 -10.43 12.83
CA GLY A 295 -4.28 -10.61 13.50
C GLY A 295 -3.74 -9.37 14.20
N GLY A 296 -4.45 -8.24 14.05
CA GLY A 296 -4.06 -6.94 14.61
C GLY A 296 -3.16 -6.11 13.70
N VAL A 297 -3.20 -4.78 13.92
CA VAL A 297 -2.29 -3.82 13.30
C VAL A 297 -1.84 -2.84 14.36
N SER A 298 -0.53 -2.63 14.51
CA SER A 298 0.00 -1.76 15.55
C SER A 298 1.33 -1.11 15.20
N LYS A 299 1.64 0.00 15.88
CA LYS A 299 2.90 0.72 15.73
C LYS A 299 3.13 1.18 14.29
N ILE A 300 2.14 1.88 13.74
CA ILE A 300 2.16 2.42 12.39
C ILE A 300 2.37 3.92 12.47
N ARG A 301 3.37 4.44 11.77
CA ARG A 301 3.58 5.87 11.59
C ARG A 301 3.50 6.25 10.12
N VAL A 302 2.59 7.16 9.81
CA VAL A 302 2.44 7.78 8.50
C VAL A 302 2.78 9.25 8.64
N PHE A 303 3.74 9.77 7.90
CA PHE A 303 4.05 11.19 7.96
C PHE A 303 4.57 11.71 6.62
N ASP A 304 4.43 13.04 6.42
CA ASP A 304 4.77 13.70 5.16
C ASP A 304 4.17 12.97 3.95
N LEU A 305 2.83 12.89 3.97
CA LEU A 305 2.05 12.22 2.93
C LEU A 305 1.10 13.21 2.26
N SER A 306 1.08 13.25 0.95
CA SER A 306 0.03 13.91 0.17
C SER A 306 -0.88 12.90 -0.53
N LEU A 307 -2.19 13.18 -0.49
CA LEU A 307 -3.22 12.38 -1.17
C LEU A 307 -4.04 13.32 -2.06
N ASP A 308 -3.90 13.16 -3.37
CA ASP A 308 -4.43 14.06 -4.40
C ASP A 308 -5.51 13.37 -5.24
N GLY A 309 -6.78 13.62 -4.93
CA GLY A 309 -7.93 13.06 -5.63
C GLY A 309 -8.19 11.55 -5.43
N PRO A 310 -7.84 10.95 -4.29
CA PRO A 310 -8.20 9.56 -4.00
C PRO A 310 -9.69 9.46 -3.65
N ASP A 311 -10.26 8.27 -3.79
CA ASP A 311 -11.64 8.02 -3.35
C ASP A 311 -11.77 7.99 -1.82
N ASN A 312 -10.71 7.62 -1.11
CA ASN A 312 -10.55 7.75 0.33
C ASN A 312 -9.16 8.32 0.66
N GLY A 313 -9.06 9.13 1.68
CA GLY A 313 -7.78 9.67 2.18
C GLY A 313 -7.15 8.75 3.23
N ILE A 314 -7.26 9.13 4.51
CA ILE A 314 -6.92 8.29 5.66
C ILE A 314 -8.06 7.31 5.88
N ARG A 315 -7.76 6.01 5.84
CA ARG A 315 -8.79 4.98 5.90
C ARG A 315 -8.42 3.84 6.84
N ILE A 316 -9.30 3.53 7.80
CA ILE A 316 -9.23 2.32 8.62
C ILE A 316 -10.58 1.60 8.50
N LYS A 317 -10.59 0.37 8.01
CA LYS A 317 -11.81 -0.37 7.72
C LYS A 317 -11.74 -1.80 8.27
N SER A 318 -12.83 -2.25 8.88
CA SER A 318 -12.99 -3.64 9.34
C SER A 318 -14.47 -3.98 9.49
N ASN A 319 -14.80 -5.18 9.93
CA ASN A 319 -16.16 -5.61 10.21
C ASN A 319 -16.21 -6.80 11.17
N GLY A 320 -17.41 -7.22 11.56
CA GLY A 320 -17.63 -8.33 12.49
C GLY A 320 -17.14 -9.69 12.01
N SER A 321 -16.86 -9.89 10.72
CA SER A 321 -16.26 -11.13 10.20
C SER A 321 -14.73 -11.11 10.26
N ARG A 322 -14.13 -9.93 10.41
CA ARG A 322 -12.67 -9.73 10.48
C ARG A 322 -12.19 -9.61 11.93
N GLY A 323 -12.79 -8.70 12.69
CA GLY A 323 -12.41 -8.47 14.09
C GLY A 323 -11.02 -7.87 14.23
N GLY A 324 -10.41 -8.10 15.39
CA GLY A 324 -9.04 -7.73 15.71
C GLY A 324 -8.88 -6.31 16.24
N LEU A 325 -7.66 -5.98 16.61
CA LEU A 325 -7.27 -4.72 17.23
C LEU A 325 -6.35 -3.91 16.33
N VAL A 326 -6.76 -2.68 16.02
CA VAL A 326 -5.91 -1.66 15.39
C VAL A 326 -5.57 -0.60 16.44
N HIS A 327 -4.29 -0.42 16.74
CA HIS A 327 -3.87 0.55 17.77
C HIS A 327 -2.44 1.07 17.53
N ASP A 328 -2.06 2.12 18.27
CA ASP A 328 -0.77 2.79 18.13
C ASP A 328 -0.51 3.23 16.68
N VAL A 329 -1.48 3.93 16.09
CA VAL A 329 -1.41 4.43 14.72
C VAL A 329 -1.31 5.95 14.74
N VAL A 330 -0.29 6.48 14.11
CA VAL A 330 -0.05 7.93 14.04
C VAL A 330 -0.01 8.39 12.59
N TYR A 331 -0.87 9.34 12.27
CA TYR A 331 -0.80 10.13 11.04
C TYR A 331 -0.32 11.52 11.39
N ASP A 332 0.80 11.95 10.83
CA ASP A 332 1.43 13.23 11.11
C ASP A 332 1.83 13.94 9.81
N ASP A 333 1.53 15.22 9.69
CA ASP A 333 1.81 16.00 8.48
C ASP A 333 1.22 15.36 7.19
N VAL A 334 -0.10 15.16 7.19
CA VAL A 334 -0.83 14.56 6.06
C VAL A 334 -1.72 15.60 5.39
N CYS A 335 -1.60 15.71 4.08
CA CYS A 335 -2.42 16.59 3.24
C CYS A 335 -3.34 15.76 2.34
N VAL A 336 -4.65 16.03 2.40
CA VAL A 336 -5.66 15.38 1.54
C VAL A 336 -6.43 16.45 0.79
N ARG A 337 -6.55 16.33 -0.52
CA ARG A 337 -7.44 17.19 -1.31
C ARG A 337 -8.33 16.39 -2.25
N ASP A 338 -9.50 16.94 -2.54
CA ASP A 338 -10.43 16.43 -3.55
C ASP A 338 -10.81 14.94 -3.37
N SER A 339 -10.96 14.53 -2.10
CA SER A 339 -11.38 13.17 -1.73
C SER A 339 -12.82 13.19 -1.24
N PRO A 340 -13.73 12.38 -1.81
CA PRO A 340 -15.09 12.26 -1.29
C PRO A 340 -15.14 11.70 0.13
N ASN A 341 -14.09 10.98 0.60
CA ASN A 341 -14.00 10.43 1.94
C ASN A 341 -12.61 10.68 2.54
N PRO A 342 -12.26 11.91 2.91
CA PRO A 342 -10.90 12.26 3.34
C PRO A 342 -10.45 11.58 4.64
N ILE A 343 -11.37 11.28 5.55
CA ILE A 343 -11.11 10.47 6.74
C ILE A 343 -12.24 9.46 6.89
N THR A 344 -11.89 8.19 6.95
CA THR A 344 -12.83 7.08 7.18
C THR A 344 -12.25 6.09 8.17
N MET A 345 -12.87 5.98 9.34
CA MET A 345 -12.67 4.88 10.28
C MET A 345 -14.00 4.16 10.43
N ASP A 346 -14.10 2.94 9.88
CA ASP A 346 -15.37 2.23 9.73
C ASP A 346 -15.25 0.76 10.11
N THR A 347 -15.97 0.35 11.12
CA THR A 347 -16.07 -1.03 11.62
C THR A 347 -17.27 -1.79 11.04
N GLY A 348 -18.08 -1.13 10.25
CA GLY A 348 -19.21 -1.71 9.51
C GLY A 348 -18.93 -1.92 8.02
N TYR A 349 -17.66 -1.97 7.63
CA TYR A 349 -17.26 -2.09 6.24
C TYR A 349 -17.75 -3.38 5.60
N THR A 350 -18.45 -3.26 4.47
CA THR A 350 -18.92 -4.38 3.68
C THR A 350 -18.16 -4.42 2.36
N ALA A 351 -17.43 -5.53 2.12
CA ALA A 351 -16.91 -5.87 0.80
C ALA A 351 -17.76 -6.97 0.19
N ALA A 352 -17.75 -7.10 -1.15
CA ALA A 352 -18.39 -8.22 -1.82
C ALA A 352 -17.84 -9.56 -1.24
N GLY A 353 -18.73 -10.43 -0.80
CA GLY A 353 -18.39 -11.72 -0.20
C GLY A 353 -18.00 -11.68 1.29
N THR A 354 -18.21 -10.56 2.00
CA THR A 354 -18.08 -10.54 3.46
C THR A 354 -19.26 -11.26 4.11
N VAL A 355 -18.95 -12.20 4.98
CA VAL A 355 -19.94 -12.91 5.81
C VAL A 355 -20.14 -12.12 7.10
N GLU A 356 -21.36 -11.99 7.60
CA GLU A 356 -21.62 -11.50 8.94
C GLU A 356 -20.86 -12.37 9.96
N GLY A 357 -20.27 -11.74 10.97
CA GLY A 357 -19.50 -12.41 12.01
C GLY A 357 -19.65 -11.72 13.35
N ASN A 358 -19.29 -12.43 14.42
CA ASN A 358 -19.43 -11.99 15.80
C ASN A 358 -18.08 -11.62 16.44
N SER A 359 -17.12 -11.16 15.65
CA SER A 359 -15.81 -10.71 16.12
C SER A 359 -15.70 -9.18 16.00
N PRO A 360 -16.13 -8.43 17.02
CA PRO A 360 -16.11 -6.97 16.96
C PRO A 360 -14.69 -6.43 16.75
N PRO A 361 -14.44 -5.62 15.73
CA PRO A 361 -13.16 -4.96 15.57
C PRO A 361 -13.02 -3.82 16.58
N THR A 362 -11.80 -3.61 17.04
CA THR A 362 -11.45 -2.52 17.96
C THR A 362 -10.43 -1.62 17.30
N MET A 363 -10.70 -0.30 17.30
CA MET A 363 -9.81 0.72 16.78
C MET A 363 -9.60 1.78 17.88
N ARG A 364 -8.39 1.89 18.40
CA ARG A 364 -8.07 2.84 19.50
C ARG A 364 -6.62 3.30 19.42
N ASP A 365 -6.28 4.30 20.21
CA ASP A 365 -4.93 4.88 20.25
C ASP A 365 -4.49 5.32 18.84
N ILE A 366 -5.40 5.98 18.10
CA ILE A 366 -5.18 6.51 16.78
C ILE A 366 -5.01 8.02 16.88
N THR A 367 -3.90 8.53 16.39
CA THR A 367 -3.61 9.97 16.43
C THR A 367 -3.60 10.55 15.03
N LEU A 368 -4.39 11.59 14.81
CA LEU A 368 -4.32 12.47 13.66
C LEU A 368 -3.68 13.79 14.12
N HIS A 369 -2.44 14.03 13.71
CA HIS A 369 -1.67 15.23 14.03
C HIS A 369 -1.27 15.96 12.75
N ASN A 370 -1.42 17.27 12.70
CA ASN A 370 -1.09 18.06 11.52
C ASN A 370 -1.77 17.55 10.23
N VAL A 371 -3.06 17.25 10.28
CA VAL A 371 -3.82 16.78 9.11
C VAL A 371 -4.61 17.92 8.50
N ARG A 372 -4.46 18.12 7.20
CA ARG A 372 -5.10 19.20 6.45
C ARG A 372 -5.93 18.65 5.30
N LEU A 373 -7.19 19.04 5.26
CA LEU A 373 -8.16 18.57 4.29
C LEU A 373 -8.69 19.74 3.45
N SER A 374 -8.83 19.53 2.14
CA SER A 374 -9.42 20.48 1.21
C SER A 374 -10.29 19.78 0.15
N GLY A 375 -11.24 20.51 -0.44
CA GLY A 375 -12.11 20.00 -1.51
C GLY A 375 -13.41 19.35 -1.02
N GLY A 376 -13.71 19.38 0.28
CA GLY A 376 -14.94 18.83 0.82
C GLY A 376 -14.90 17.31 1.04
N GLY A 377 -16.08 16.71 1.31
CA GLY A 377 -16.22 15.27 1.47
C GLY A 377 -16.88 14.83 2.77
N LYS A 378 -16.82 13.53 3.07
CA LYS A 378 -17.40 12.94 4.28
C LYS A 378 -16.31 12.47 5.24
N VAL A 379 -16.36 12.98 6.48
CA VAL A 379 -15.54 12.52 7.59
C VAL A 379 -16.35 11.51 8.41
N SER A 380 -15.80 10.30 8.59
CA SER A 380 -16.50 9.22 9.29
C SER A 380 -15.66 8.59 10.40
N PHE A 381 -16.28 8.47 11.59
CA PHE A 381 -15.80 7.69 12.73
C PHE A 381 -16.95 6.77 13.16
N ASN A 382 -16.92 5.52 12.72
CA ASN A 382 -18.03 4.57 12.79
C ASN A 382 -17.62 3.32 13.58
N GLY A 383 -17.69 3.41 14.91
CA GLY A 383 -17.42 2.29 15.83
C GLY A 383 -18.48 1.20 15.75
N TYR A 384 -18.15 -0.01 16.18
CA TYR A 384 -18.99 -1.19 16.05
C TYR A 384 -20.21 -1.14 16.98
N ALA A 385 -20.00 -0.75 18.23
CA ALA A 385 -21.01 -0.68 19.26
C ALA A 385 -20.52 0.17 20.44
N THR A 386 -21.37 0.35 21.45
CA THR A 386 -21.06 1.12 22.67
C THR A 386 -19.80 0.65 23.40
N ASP A 387 -19.54 -0.67 23.42
CA ASP A 387 -18.35 -1.25 24.06
C ASP A 387 -17.14 -1.36 23.11
N TYR A 388 -17.33 -1.09 21.82
CA TYR A 388 -16.31 -1.17 20.77
C TYR A 388 -16.24 0.16 20.00
N ARG A 389 -15.88 1.21 20.73
CA ARG A 389 -15.78 2.57 20.20
C ARG A 389 -14.48 2.78 19.45
N ILE A 390 -14.52 3.67 18.48
CA ILE A 390 -13.28 4.21 17.90
C ILE A 390 -12.69 5.22 18.88
N GLY A 391 -11.44 4.99 19.30
CA GLY A 391 -10.65 5.92 20.10
C GLY A 391 -9.64 6.68 19.26
N ALA A 392 -9.83 7.99 19.06
CA ALA A 392 -8.93 8.81 18.27
C ALA A 392 -8.60 10.16 18.94
N THR A 393 -7.35 10.59 18.79
CA THR A 393 -6.89 11.94 19.16
C THR A 393 -6.75 12.79 17.91
N LEU A 394 -7.36 13.97 17.93
CA LEU A 394 -7.30 14.95 16.86
C LEU A 394 -6.51 16.16 17.33
N ASP A 395 -5.36 16.42 16.76
CA ASP A 395 -4.48 17.51 17.14
C ASP A 395 -4.00 18.26 15.89
N ASN A 396 -4.37 19.50 15.76
CA ASN A 396 -4.12 20.31 14.57
C ASN A 396 -4.70 19.65 13.30
N VAL A 397 -6.02 19.37 13.32
CA VAL A 397 -6.77 18.80 12.19
C VAL A 397 -7.69 19.84 11.60
N LEU A 398 -7.42 20.27 10.37
CA LEU A 398 -8.02 21.45 9.77
C LEU A 398 -8.58 21.21 8.38
N LEU A 399 -9.76 21.76 8.16
CA LEU A 399 -10.50 21.78 6.90
C LEU A 399 -10.42 23.19 6.32
N THR A 400 -10.12 23.32 5.04
CA THR A 400 -10.05 24.64 4.38
C THR A 400 -11.43 25.31 4.31
N ASP A 401 -12.49 24.55 4.01
CA ASP A 401 -13.89 24.99 4.03
C ASP A 401 -14.73 23.96 4.78
N SER A 402 -14.90 24.18 6.07
CA SER A 402 -15.62 23.23 6.93
C SER A 402 -17.10 23.07 6.57
N ALA A 403 -17.69 23.99 5.78
CA ALA A 403 -19.08 23.92 5.34
C ALA A 403 -19.27 22.89 4.21
N SER A 404 -18.24 22.57 3.47
CA SER A 404 -18.28 21.59 2.38
C SER A 404 -18.15 20.13 2.84
N TYR A 405 -18.05 19.90 4.17
CA TYR A 405 -17.91 18.55 4.72
C TYR A 405 -19.19 18.08 5.42
N THR A 406 -19.42 16.77 5.29
CA THR A 406 -20.45 16.04 6.03
C THR A 406 -19.81 15.09 7.03
N TYR A 407 -20.56 14.68 8.05
CA TYR A 407 -20.01 13.87 9.14
C TYR A 407 -20.89 12.67 9.45
N ALA A 408 -20.26 11.53 9.75
CA ALA A 408 -20.90 10.38 10.36
C ALA A 408 -20.07 9.95 11.58
N ILE A 409 -20.60 10.17 12.77
CA ILE A 409 -19.90 9.90 14.02
C ILE A 409 -20.79 9.02 14.88
N HIS A 410 -20.40 7.75 15.04
CA HIS A 410 -21.14 6.77 15.81
C HIS A 410 -20.17 5.96 16.66
N HIS A 411 -20.51 5.73 17.93
CA HIS A 411 -19.68 4.95 18.84
C HIS A 411 -18.20 5.35 18.80
N ALA A 412 -17.91 6.65 19.01
CA ALA A 412 -16.57 7.20 18.95
C ALA A 412 -16.24 8.00 20.23
N ASP A 413 -15.03 7.80 20.74
CA ASP A 413 -14.43 8.59 21.81
C ASP A 413 -13.29 9.40 21.21
N LEU A 414 -13.55 10.70 21.00
CA LEU A 414 -12.62 11.61 20.34
C LEU A 414 -11.99 12.55 21.37
N VAL A 415 -10.69 12.66 21.37
CA VAL A 415 -9.93 13.58 22.22
C VAL A 415 -9.38 14.70 21.34
N LEU A 416 -9.62 15.95 21.73
CA LEU A 416 -9.05 17.10 21.06
C LEU A 416 -7.71 17.44 21.71
N GLY A 417 -6.66 17.46 20.90
CA GLY A 417 -5.30 17.82 21.30
C GLY A 417 -5.12 19.33 21.46
N PRO A 418 -3.92 19.78 21.80
CA PRO A 418 -3.66 21.19 22.08
C PRO A 418 -3.73 22.09 20.84
N GLY A 419 -3.59 21.54 19.63
CA GLY A 419 -3.67 22.30 18.38
C GLY A 419 -5.11 22.57 17.93
N PRO A 420 -5.30 23.40 16.89
CA PRO A 420 -6.61 23.73 16.38
C PRO A 420 -7.29 22.55 15.70
N VAL A 421 -8.61 22.43 15.91
CA VAL A 421 -9.48 21.44 15.25
C VAL A 421 -10.77 22.15 14.86
N ASN A 422 -11.10 22.19 13.58
CA ASN A 422 -12.31 22.84 13.08
C ASN A 422 -13.35 21.87 12.49
N LEU A 423 -13.26 20.58 12.82
CA LEU A 423 -14.28 19.59 12.49
C LEU A 423 -15.55 19.82 13.34
N ARG A 424 -16.72 19.58 12.75
CA ARG A 424 -18.00 19.59 13.47
C ARG A 424 -18.23 18.20 14.09
N LEU A 425 -17.87 18.08 15.36
CA LEU A 425 -17.93 16.80 16.10
C LEU A 425 -19.16 16.71 17.01
N ASP A 426 -19.95 17.78 17.10
CA ASP A 426 -21.22 17.83 17.78
C ASP A 426 -22.29 17.04 17.03
N GLY A 427 -23.15 16.33 17.71
CA GLY A 427 -24.24 15.53 17.11
C GLY A 427 -23.89 14.08 16.80
N GLY A 428 -22.74 13.59 17.25
CA GLY A 428 -22.41 12.16 17.16
C GLY A 428 -23.35 11.28 17.98
N VAL A 429 -23.76 10.13 17.42
CA VAL A 429 -24.61 9.15 18.11
C VAL A 429 -23.76 8.27 19.00
N ASP A 430 -24.10 8.21 20.31
CA ASP A 430 -23.35 7.45 21.30
C ASP A 430 -21.82 7.70 21.20
N SER A 431 -21.45 8.99 21.17
CA SER A 431 -20.07 9.44 21.00
C SER A 431 -19.70 10.47 22.03
N LYS A 432 -18.42 10.53 22.39
CA LYS A 432 -17.89 11.49 23.35
C LYS A 432 -16.78 12.30 22.71
N VAL A 433 -16.80 13.60 22.96
CA VAL A 433 -15.71 14.51 22.57
C VAL A 433 -15.15 15.12 23.86
N GLN A 434 -13.87 14.98 24.09
CA GLN A 434 -13.16 15.48 25.27
C GLN A 434 -12.09 16.49 24.86
N GLY A 435 -11.78 17.42 25.76
CA GLY A 435 -10.80 18.46 25.48
C GLY A 435 -11.41 19.67 24.78
N LYS A 436 -10.55 20.62 24.44
CA LYS A 436 -10.90 21.81 23.66
C LYS A 436 -9.81 22.02 22.61
N PRO A 437 -10.19 22.39 21.38
CA PRO A 437 -9.19 22.74 20.38
C PRO A 437 -8.43 24.00 20.82
N GLY A 438 -7.14 24.01 20.56
CA GLY A 438 -6.31 25.20 20.73
C GLY A 438 -6.47 26.19 19.58
N GLU A 439 -5.72 27.26 19.66
CA GLU A 439 -5.60 28.28 18.60
C GLU A 439 -4.31 28.06 17.82
N GLY A 440 -4.31 28.38 16.54
CA GLY A 440 -3.13 28.32 15.69
C GLY A 440 -3.48 28.35 14.20
N ALA A 441 -2.53 28.74 13.38
CA ALA A 441 -2.67 28.68 11.94
C ALA A 441 -2.15 27.32 11.43
N PRO A 442 -2.84 26.68 10.46
CA PRO A 442 -2.38 25.45 9.88
C PRO A 442 -1.09 25.69 9.07
N ALA A 443 -0.20 24.71 9.04
CA ALA A 443 0.83 24.67 8.02
C ALA A 443 0.17 24.50 6.63
N SER A 444 0.78 25.10 5.60
CA SER A 444 0.25 25.01 4.24
C SER A 444 0.50 23.61 3.64
N CYS A 445 -0.44 23.12 2.83
CA CYS A 445 -0.26 21.97 1.95
C CYS A 445 0.14 22.34 0.52
N ALA A 446 0.36 23.62 0.22
CA ALA A 446 0.54 24.09 -1.15
C ALA A 446 1.71 23.39 -1.87
N ASP A 447 2.80 23.16 -1.18
CA ASP A 447 4.02 22.55 -1.73
C ASP A 447 4.02 21.01 -1.64
N LYS A 448 2.99 20.40 -1.06
CA LYS A 448 2.90 18.95 -0.89
C LYS A 448 2.31 18.22 -2.10
N PHE A 449 1.52 18.91 -2.92
CA PHE A 449 0.88 18.32 -4.08
C PHE A 449 1.73 18.50 -5.34
N VAL A 450 2.53 17.52 -5.64
CA VAL A 450 3.38 17.49 -6.83
C VAL A 450 2.73 16.64 -7.94
N PRO A 451 2.97 16.92 -9.23
CA PRO A 451 2.46 16.09 -10.31
C PRO A 451 3.07 14.68 -10.25
N PHE A 452 2.34 13.69 -10.76
CA PHE A 452 2.89 12.35 -10.92
C PHE A 452 4.09 12.40 -11.89
N PRO A 453 5.25 11.80 -11.54
CA PRO A 453 6.42 11.84 -12.42
C PRO A 453 6.18 10.92 -13.61
N GLU A 454 5.82 11.52 -14.75
CA GLU A 454 5.74 10.82 -16.03
C GLU A 454 7.14 10.27 -16.39
N GLY A 455 7.19 8.99 -16.78
CA GLY A 455 8.43 8.27 -17.05
C GLY A 455 8.90 8.37 -18.48
#